data_26b30054cdf83c51787da8e168ffb6bb
#
_entry.id   26b30054cdf83c51787da8e168ffb6bb
#
_cell.length_a   1.000
_cell.length_b   1.000
_cell.length_c   1.000
_cell.angle_alpha   90.00
_cell.angle_beta   90.00
_cell.angle_gamma   90.00
#
_symmetry.space_group_name_H-M   'P 1'
#
loop_
_entity.id
_entity.type
_entity.pdbx_description
1 polymer ?
#
loop_
_entity_poly.entity_id
_entity_poly.type
_entity_poly.pdbx_seq_one_letter_code
_entity_poly.pdbx_strand_id
1 'polypeptide(L)'
;VRDLDGPVCLNERGTAYLDHHHSMNVLTARIRQLTRQQSYRRKSGDRRKLADKQAIRVCDYSDVLRRRYSRTTIVRVNFYYWPEAQARLRVEHVFNALDRLIAEHESNPIFDHLIGYIHSVEQGDRNDGRGYHIHAAYFFNGNVMCRDVWKATEIGELWEEITRGQGYSHSCNHYSNERYADKCGIGCIQRDDRAIRRHVHKVVKYLVKDDQHLRLKPEGARCLRMGMLR
;
A
#
# COMPACT_ATOMS: atom_id res chain seq x y z
N VAL A 1 4.83 32.76 -27.39
CA VAL A 1 4.48 31.36 -27.09
C VAL A 1 4.14 31.34 -25.62
N ARG A 2 2.85 31.25 -25.25
CA ARG A 2 2.41 31.07 -23.86
C ARG A 2 2.55 29.57 -23.56
N ASP A 3 3.25 29.26 -22.49
CA ASP A 3 3.34 27.89 -21.97
C ASP A 3 1.94 27.42 -21.61
N LEU A 4 1.44 26.43 -22.34
CA LEU A 4 0.18 25.75 -22.07
C LEU A 4 0.42 24.60 -21.07
N ASP A 5 1.00 24.91 -19.91
CA ASP A 5 1.30 23.91 -18.87
C ASP A 5 0.07 23.47 -18.06
N GLY A 6 -1.13 23.81 -18.48
CA GLY A 6 -2.36 23.47 -17.79
C GLY A 6 -3.39 22.76 -18.67
N PRO A 7 -4.36 22.06 -18.06
CA PRO A 7 -5.45 21.46 -18.80
C PRO A 7 -6.27 22.52 -19.54
N VAL A 8 -6.51 22.31 -20.82
CA VAL A 8 -7.35 23.17 -21.65
C VAL A 8 -8.58 22.44 -22.13
N CYS A 9 -9.71 23.11 -22.16
CA CYS A 9 -10.98 22.58 -22.68
C CYS A 9 -11.41 23.32 -23.93
N LEU A 10 -12.16 22.64 -24.79
CA LEU A 10 -12.90 23.30 -25.85
C LEU A 10 -14.12 24.03 -25.27
N ASN A 11 -14.55 25.12 -25.93
CA ASN A 11 -15.82 25.78 -25.66
C ASN A 11 -17.00 24.82 -25.96
N GLU A 12 -18.21 25.17 -25.53
CA GLU A 12 -19.42 24.35 -25.75
C GLU A 12 -19.70 24.02 -27.23
N ARG A 13 -19.25 24.85 -28.15
CA ARG A 13 -19.40 24.66 -29.59
C ARG A 13 -18.26 23.82 -30.20
N GLY A 14 -17.23 23.50 -29.44
CA GLY A 14 -16.06 22.74 -29.93
C GLY A 14 -15.18 23.50 -30.94
N THR A 15 -15.33 24.84 -31.03
CA THR A 15 -14.68 25.66 -32.07
C THR A 15 -13.41 26.36 -31.63
N ALA A 16 -13.18 26.51 -30.32
CA ALA A 16 -12.00 27.20 -29.78
C ALA A 16 -11.61 26.64 -28.41
N TYR A 17 -10.32 26.65 -28.11
CA TYR A 17 -9.82 26.34 -26.77
C TYR A 17 -10.08 27.50 -25.82
N LEU A 18 -10.54 27.17 -24.63
CA LEU A 18 -10.67 28.10 -23.51
C LEU A 18 -9.28 28.37 -22.90
N ASP A 19 -9.10 29.52 -22.31
CA ASP A 19 -7.94 29.79 -21.47
C ASP A 19 -7.93 28.88 -20.24
N HIS A 20 -6.82 28.88 -19.52
CA HIS A 20 -6.64 28.02 -18.35
C HIS A 20 -7.72 28.23 -17.28
N HIS A 21 -8.05 29.47 -16.95
CA HIS A 21 -9.05 29.77 -15.93
C HIS A 21 -10.45 29.29 -16.31
N HIS A 22 -10.90 29.55 -17.53
CA HIS A 22 -12.18 29.09 -18.04
C HIS A 22 -12.20 27.55 -18.14
N SER A 23 -11.11 26.92 -18.58
CA SER A 23 -10.95 25.45 -18.62
C SER A 23 -11.11 24.85 -17.23
N MET A 24 -10.48 25.42 -16.20
CA MET A 24 -10.60 24.98 -14.81
C MET A 24 -12.03 25.11 -14.28
N ASN A 25 -12.74 26.17 -14.66
CA ASN A 25 -14.15 26.34 -14.28
C ASN A 25 -15.04 25.27 -14.91
N VAL A 26 -14.87 24.98 -16.19
CA VAL A 26 -15.58 23.90 -16.90
C VAL A 26 -15.31 22.54 -16.27
N LEU A 27 -14.04 22.22 -16.03
CA LEU A 27 -13.64 20.97 -15.39
C LEU A 27 -14.23 20.82 -13.97
N THR A 28 -14.15 21.89 -13.18
CA THR A 28 -14.70 21.91 -11.82
C THR A 28 -16.21 21.72 -11.83
N ALA A 29 -16.93 22.41 -12.72
CA ALA A 29 -18.37 22.24 -12.88
C ALA A 29 -18.72 20.80 -13.30
N ARG A 30 -17.96 20.21 -14.24
CA ARG A 30 -18.15 18.82 -14.68
C ARG A 30 -17.88 17.82 -13.59
N ILE A 31 -16.81 17.99 -12.83
CA ILE A 31 -16.50 17.15 -11.66
C ILE A 31 -17.65 17.23 -10.64
N ARG A 32 -18.13 18.43 -10.31
CA ARG A 32 -19.27 18.62 -9.39
C ARG A 32 -20.52 17.92 -9.90
N GLN A 33 -20.81 18.02 -11.19
CA GLN A 33 -21.95 17.34 -11.81
C GLN A 33 -21.82 15.83 -11.69
N LEU A 34 -20.67 15.25 -12.07
CA LEU A 34 -20.42 13.81 -12.03
C LEU A 34 -20.44 13.25 -10.60
N THR A 35 -19.85 13.96 -9.63
CA THR A 35 -19.80 13.54 -8.23
C THR A 35 -21.16 13.61 -7.52
N ARG A 36 -22.10 14.41 -8.04
CA ARG A 36 -23.50 14.47 -7.55
C ARG A 36 -24.34 13.32 -8.05
N GLN A 37 -23.92 12.59 -9.10
CA GLN A 37 -24.69 11.47 -9.64
C GLN A 37 -24.83 10.36 -8.59
N GLN A 38 -26.01 9.76 -8.54
CA GLN A 38 -26.31 8.67 -7.60
C GLN A 38 -25.36 7.48 -7.77
N SER A 39 -25.00 7.14 -9.03
CA SER A 39 -24.05 6.07 -9.34
C SER A 39 -22.67 6.31 -8.74
N TYR A 40 -22.17 7.55 -8.80
CA TYR A 40 -20.90 7.92 -8.18
C TYR A 40 -20.96 7.84 -6.66
N ARG A 41 -22.02 8.42 -6.07
CA ARG A 41 -22.23 8.40 -4.60
C ARG A 41 -22.33 6.97 -4.06
N ARG A 42 -23.04 6.10 -4.77
CA ARG A 42 -23.14 4.67 -4.41
C ARG A 42 -21.77 4.00 -4.47
N LYS A 43 -21.04 4.11 -5.59
CA LYS A 43 -19.70 3.53 -5.74
C LYS A 43 -18.72 4.07 -4.68
N SER A 44 -18.77 5.36 -4.36
CA SER A 44 -17.94 5.96 -3.32
C SER A 44 -18.31 5.43 -1.93
N GLY A 45 -19.61 5.31 -1.63
CA GLY A 45 -20.09 4.71 -0.38
C GLY A 45 -19.69 3.24 -0.23
N ASP A 46 -19.79 2.46 -1.30
CA ASP A 46 -19.40 1.03 -1.30
C ASP A 46 -17.88 0.87 -1.07
N ARG A 47 -17.06 1.73 -1.70
CA ARG A 47 -15.60 1.74 -1.47
C ARG A 47 -15.27 2.04 0.00
N ARG A 48 -15.88 3.08 0.58
CA ARG A 48 -15.68 3.45 1.99
C ARG A 48 -16.06 2.29 2.92
N LYS A 49 -17.23 1.69 2.72
CA LYS A 49 -17.66 0.50 3.49
C LYS A 49 -16.69 -0.67 3.36
N LEU A 50 -16.11 -0.88 2.17
CA LEU A 50 -15.10 -1.91 1.95
C LEU A 50 -13.81 -1.59 2.71
N ALA A 51 -13.33 -0.35 2.66
CA ALA A 51 -12.15 0.09 3.39
C ALA A 51 -12.34 -0.06 4.91
N ASP A 52 -13.50 0.32 5.44
CA ASP A 52 -13.83 0.13 6.86
C ASP A 52 -13.81 -1.36 7.27
N LYS A 53 -14.43 -2.23 6.45
CA LYS A 53 -14.39 -3.69 6.68
C LYS A 53 -12.96 -4.23 6.63
N GLN A 54 -12.16 -3.79 5.68
CA GLN A 54 -10.74 -4.18 5.59
C GLN A 54 -9.94 -3.67 6.78
N ALA A 55 -10.17 -2.44 7.23
CA ALA A 55 -9.51 -1.87 8.41
C ALA A 55 -9.81 -2.67 9.69
N ILE A 56 -11.04 -3.10 9.90
CA ILE A 56 -11.40 -3.99 11.00
C ILE A 56 -10.65 -5.32 10.86
N ARG A 57 -10.74 -5.95 9.69
CA ARG A 57 -10.13 -7.25 9.42
C ARG A 57 -8.62 -7.28 9.66
N VAL A 58 -7.86 -6.26 9.21
CA VAL A 58 -6.41 -6.22 9.43
C VAL A 58 -6.06 -5.97 10.91
N CYS A 59 -6.88 -5.21 11.64
CA CYS A 59 -6.72 -5.03 13.08
C CYS A 59 -6.94 -6.33 13.85
N ASP A 60 -8.04 -7.04 13.58
CA ASP A 60 -8.35 -8.32 14.23
C ASP A 60 -7.26 -9.36 13.92
N TYR A 61 -6.81 -9.42 12.67
CA TYR A 61 -5.71 -10.28 12.27
C TYR A 61 -4.42 -9.97 13.03
N SER A 62 -4.04 -8.70 13.12
CA SER A 62 -2.84 -8.29 13.87
C SER A 62 -2.96 -8.60 15.36
N ASP A 63 -4.15 -8.47 15.95
CA ASP A 63 -4.40 -8.80 17.34
C ASP A 63 -4.29 -10.31 17.63
N VAL A 64 -4.75 -11.16 16.71
CA VAL A 64 -4.60 -12.62 16.82
C VAL A 64 -3.12 -13.00 16.76
N LEU A 65 -2.37 -12.47 15.80
CA LEU A 65 -0.93 -12.75 15.67
C LEU A 65 -0.14 -12.31 16.90
N ARG A 66 -0.41 -11.11 17.43
CA ARG A 66 0.27 -10.57 18.62
C ARG A 66 -0.01 -11.39 19.89
N ARG A 67 -1.16 -12.04 19.98
CA ARG A 67 -1.48 -12.88 21.16
C ARG A 67 -0.81 -14.25 21.12
N ARG A 68 -0.29 -14.65 19.97
CA ARG A 68 0.27 -15.99 19.76
C ARG A 68 1.57 -16.25 20.55
N TYR A 69 2.43 -15.22 20.63
CA TYR A 69 3.71 -15.26 21.32
C TYR A 69 3.83 -14.12 22.33
N SER A 70 4.77 -14.26 23.29
CA SER A 70 5.05 -13.18 24.26
C SER A 70 5.63 -11.94 23.59
N ARG A 71 6.31 -12.11 22.45
CA ARG A 71 6.82 -11.02 21.60
C ARG A 71 6.48 -11.29 20.13
N THR A 72 6.19 -10.20 19.41
CA THR A 72 5.99 -10.24 17.96
C THR A 72 6.86 -9.17 17.33
N THR A 73 7.66 -9.52 16.32
CA THR A 73 8.39 -8.55 15.54
C THR A 73 7.58 -8.20 14.29
N ILE A 74 7.27 -6.92 14.13
CA ILE A 74 6.54 -6.39 13.00
C ILE A 74 7.52 -5.65 12.09
N VAL A 75 7.65 -6.17 10.87
CA VAL A 75 8.49 -5.62 9.81
C VAL A 75 7.61 -4.99 8.76
N ARG A 76 7.82 -3.71 8.45
CA ARG A 76 7.06 -2.99 7.45
C ARG A 76 7.95 -2.52 6.31
N VAL A 77 7.62 -2.97 5.10
CA VAL A 77 8.33 -2.63 3.86
C VAL A 77 7.33 -2.12 2.84
N ASN A 78 7.73 -1.09 2.10
CA ASN A 78 7.00 -0.65 0.92
C ASN A 78 7.83 -1.02 -0.30
N PHE A 79 7.19 -1.66 -1.29
CA PHE A 79 7.83 -2.04 -2.55
C PHE A 79 7.37 -1.12 -3.67
N TYR A 80 8.31 -0.68 -4.45
CA TYR A 80 8.12 0.26 -5.55
C TYR A 80 8.76 -0.30 -6.82
N TYR A 81 8.55 0.39 -7.91
CA TYR A 81 9.26 0.18 -9.18
C TYR A 81 9.93 1.47 -9.59
N TRP A 82 11.11 1.37 -10.19
CA TRP A 82 11.82 2.52 -10.71
C TRP A 82 11.00 3.27 -11.76
N PRO A 83 11.14 4.59 -11.90
CA PRO A 83 10.38 5.39 -12.87
C PRO A 83 10.46 4.84 -14.30
N GLU A 84 11.63 4.35 -14.70
CA GLU A 84 11.90 3.79 -16.03
C GLU A 84 11.09 2.50 -16.27
N ALA A 85 10.91 1.70 -15.23
CA ALA A 85 10.09 0.49 -15.29
C ALA A 85 8.59 0.81 -15.32
N GLN A 86 8.16 1.85 -14.60
CA GLN A 86 6.75 2.26 -14.51
C GLN A 86 6.11 2.53 -15.87
N ALA A 87 6.86 3.05 -16.84
CA ALA A 87 6.34 3.37 -18.17
C ALA A 87 5.84 2.12 -18.95
N ARG A 88 6.41 0.95 -18.68
CA ARG A 88 6.10 -0.33 -19.33
C ARG A 88 5.39 -1.33 -18.41
N LEU A 89 5.21 -0.96 -17.14
CA LEU A 89 4.65 -1.84 -16.13
C LEU A 89 3.14 -1.98 -16.32
N ARG A 90 2.70 -3.22 -16.48
CA ARG A 90 1.28 -3.58 -16.43
C ARG A 90 0.92 -4.04 -15.02
N VAL A 91 -0.34 -3.90 -14.66
CA VAL A 91 -0.84 -4.33 -13.35
C VAL A 91 -0.65 -5.84 -13.12
N GLU A 92 -0.72 -6.65 -14.17
CA GLU A 92 -0.49 -8.09 -14.12
C GLU A 92 0.93 -8.42 -13.68
N HIS A 93 1.93 -7.63 -14.11
CA HIS A 93 3.32 -7.81 -13.69
C HIS A 93 3.49 -7.58 -12.19
N VAL A 94 2.77 -6.60 -11.63
CA VAL A 94 2.80 -6.30 -10.19
C VAL A 94 2.21 -7.46 -9.39
N PHE A 95 1.07 -8.01 -9.83
CA PHE A 95 0.45 -9.16 -9.16
C PHE A 95 1.30 -10.41 -9.28
N ASN A 96 1.90 -10.68 -10.45
CA ASN A 96 2.80 -11.81 -10.64
C ASN A 96 4.06 -11.71 -9.76
N ALA A 97 4.64 -10.52 -9.63
CA ALA A 97 5.78 -10.32 -8.73
C ALA A 97 5.37 -10.53 -7.26
N LEU A 98 4.19 -10.04 -6.86
CA LEU A 98 3.65 -10.27 -5.53
C LEU A 98 3.37 -11.76 -5.27
N ASP A 99 2.83 -12.49 -6.25
CA ASP A 99 2.58 -13.92 -6.12
C ASP A 99 3.89 -14.71 -5.94
N ARG A 100 4.95 -14.34 -6.67
CA ARG A 100 6.29 -14.90 -6.48
C ARG A 100 6.83 -14.61 -5.08
N LEU A 101 6.72 -13.37 -4.60
CA LEU A 101 7.14 -12.99 -3.25
C LEU A 101 6.39 -13.80 -2.18
N ILE A 102 5.08 -14.03 -2.36
CA ILE A 102 4.27 -14.84 -1.43
C ILE A 102 4.70 -16.31 -1.47
N ALA A 103 5.07 -16.85 -2.64
CA ALA A 103 5.55 -18.22 -2.75
C ALA A 103 6.85 -18.44 -1.96
N GLU A 104 7.73 -17.43 -1.87
CA GLU A 104 8.96 -17.50 -1.08
C GLU A 104 8.69 -17.67 0.44
N HIS A 105 7.50 -17.31 0.94
CA HIS A 105 7.19 -17.40 2.38
C HIS A 105 7.25 -18.83 2.93
N GLU A 106 7.17 -19.84 2.10
CA GLU A 106 7.14 -21.26 2.54
C GLU A 106 8.51 -21.92 2.53
N SER A 107 9.44 -21.45 1.70
CA SER A 107 10.71 -22.12 1.43
C SER A 107 11.95 -21.28 1.63
N ASN A 108 11.84 -19.96 1.61
CA ASN A 108 12.98 -19.07 1.72
C ASN A 108 13.31 -18.78 3.19
N PRO A 109 14.56 -19.01 3.66
CA PRO A 109 14.99 -18.77 5.04
C PRO A 109 14.79 -17.36 5.55
N ILE A 110 14.68 -16.37 4.63
CA ILE A 110 14.33 -14.98 4.99
C ILE A 110 13.01 -14.94 5.78
N PHE A 111 12.08 -15.85 5.49
CA PHE A 111 10.78 -15.92 6.14
C PHE A 111 10.70 -16.97 7.26
N ASP A 112 11.82 -17.51 7.71
CA ASP A 112 11.83 -18.35 8.91
C ASP A 112 11.19 -17.63 10.09
N HIS A 113 10.33 -18.34 10.81
CA HIS A 113 9.55 -17.81 11.94
C HIS A 113 8.49 -16.76 11.57
N LEU A 114 8.14 -16.61 10.28
CA LEU A 114 6.99 -15.81 9.85
C LEU A 114 5.69 -16.43 10.38
N ILE A 115 4.88 -15.62 11.06
CA ILE A 115 3.59 -16.04 11.64
C ILE A 115 2.39 -15.44 10.91
N GLY A 116 2.63 -14.48 10.05
CA GLY A 116 1.61 -13.87 9.23
C GLY A 116 2.11 -12.68 8.43
N TYR A 117 1.32 -12.25 7.46
CA TYR A 117 1.64 -11.10 6.62
C TYR A 117 0.38 -10.39 6.12
N ILE A 118 0.53 -9.13 5.76
CA ILE A 118 -0.47 -8.30 5.10
C ILE A 118 0.22 -7.61 3.92
N HIS A 119 -0.32 -7.76 2.71
CA HIS A 119 0.10 -7.03 1.51
C HIS A 119 -1.08 -6.25 0.95
N SER A 120 -0.86 -5.00 0.56
CA SER A 120 -1.84 -4.17 -0.15
C SER A 120 -1.22 -3.59 -1.40
N VAL A 121 -1.81 -3.89 -2.56
CA VAL A 121 -1.40 -3.35 -3.86
C VAL A 121 -2.15 -2.06 -4.11
N GLU A 122 -1.43 -0.98 -4.37
CA GLU A 122 -1.97 0.35 -4.57
C GLU A 122 -1.41 1.00 -5.85
N GLN A 123 -2.12 2.00 -6.34
CA GLN A 123 -1.68 2.82 -7.46
C GLN A 123 -1.72 4.29 -7.04
N GLY A 124 -0.55 4.84 -6.78
CA GLY A 124 -0.36 6.27 -6.51
C GLY A 124 -0.46 7.12 -7.77
N ASP A 125 -0.39 8.45 -7.60
CA ASP A 125 -0.31 9.37 -8.72
C ASP A 125 1.05 9.22 -9.43
N ARG A 126 1.03 9.22 -10.77
CA ARG A 126 2.25 9.17 -11.59
C ARG A 126 3.12 10.41 -11.42
N ASN A 127 2.51 11.54 -11.09
CA ASN A 127 3.22 12.81 -10.89
C ASN A 127 4.15 12.76 -9.66
N ASP A 128 3.81 11.96 -8.64
CA ASP A 128 4.66 11.73 -7.47
C ASP A 128 5.72 10.64 -7.70
N GLY A 129 5.83 10.09 -8.90
CA GLY A 129 6.78 9.00 -9.25
C GLY A 129 6.47 7.65 -8.61
N ARG A 130 5.36 7.52 -7.87
CA ARG A 130 5.08 6.31 -7.08
C ARG A 130 4.35 5.21 -7.83
N GLY A 131 3.58 5.53 -8.88
CA GLY A 131 2.89 4.54 -9.73
C GLY A 131 2.30 3.35 -8.97
N TYR A 132 2.53 2.14 -9.47
CA TYR A 132 2.18 0.91 -8.74
C TYR A 132 3.16 0.68 -7.60
N HIS A 133 2.62 0.38 -6.41
CA HIS A 133 3.42 0.03 -5.24
C HIS A 133 2.66 -0.93 -4.33
N ILE A 134 3.40 -1.60 -3.46
CA ILE A 134 2.86 -2.56 -2.52
C ILE A 134 3.27 -2.16 -1.11
N HIS A 135 2.31 -2.00 -0.22
CA HIS A 135 2.55 -1.89 1.20
C HIS A 135 2.54 -3.28 1.83
N ALA A 136 3.57 -3.63 2.57
CA ALA A 136 3.70 -4.91 3.22
C ALA A 136 3.94 -4.77 4.72
N ALA A 137 3.33 -5.65 5.51
CA ALA A 137 3.65 -5.86 6.91
C ALA A 137 3.82 -7.35 7.16
N TYR A 138 4.93 -7.73 7.76
CA TYR A 138 5.27 -9.11 8.13
C TYR A 138 5.31 -9.21 9.64
N PHE A 139 4.78 -10.29 10.16
CA PHE A 139 4.74 -10.59 11.59
C PHE A 139 5.59 -11.84 11.83
N PHE A 140 6.59 -11.72 12.69
CA PHE A 140 7.47 -12.82 13.05
C PHE A 140 7.33 -13.17 14.53
N ASN A 141 7.70 -14.39 14.89
CA ASN A 141 7.87 -14.78 16.28
C ASN A 141 9.03 -13.99 16.90
N GLY A 142 8.70 -12.95 17.68
CA GLY A 142 9.66 -12.04 18.29
C GLY A 142 10.50 -12.66 19.39
N ASN A 143 10.21 -13.89 19.83
CA ASN A 143 11.07 -14.61 20.78
C ASN A 143 12.34 -15.14 20.11
N VAL A 144 12.29 -15.33 18.78
CA VAL A 144 13.40 -15.87 17.99
C VAL A 144 14.00 -14.81 17.07
N MET A 145 13.17 -13.99 16.44
CA MET A 145 13.59 -12.98 15.47
C MET A 145 13.23 -11.57 15.94
N CYS A 146 14.23 -10.78 16.36
CA CYS A 146 14.08 -9.38 16.81
C CYS A 146 14.80 -8.35 15.94
N ARG A 147 15.56 -8.77 14.94
CA ARG A 147 16.34 -7.88 14.04
C ARG A 147 15.47 -7.35 12.93
N ASP A 148 14.51 -6.51 13.26
CA ASP A 148 13.48 -6.02 12.33
C ASP A 148 14.03 -5.19 11.17
N VAL A 149 15.01 -4.30 11.42
CA VAL A 149 15.66 -3.50 10.38
C VAL A 149 16.41 -4.39 9.39
N TRP A 150 17.21 -5.33 9.89
CA TRP A 150 17.93 -6.29 9.06
C TRP A 150 16.96 -7.13 8.22
N LYS A 151 15.92 -7.64 8.84
CA LYS A 151 14.89 -8.44 8.17
C LYS A 151 14.17 -7.64 7.07
N ALA A 152 13.92 -6.36 7.29
CA ALA A 152 13.36 -5.48 6.27
C ALA A 152 14.30 -5.31 5.06
N THR A 153 15.62 -5.27 5.29
CA THR A 153 16.63 -5.19 4.24
C THR A 153 16.65 -6.48 3.41
N GLU A 154 16.74 -7.66 4.06
CA GLU A 154 16.71 -8.95 3.35
C GLU A 154 15.44 -9.11 2.48
N ILE A 155 14.27 -8.72 3.00
CA ILE A 155 13.01 -8.77 2.25
C ILE A 155 13.04 -7.77 1.08
N GLY A 156 13.68 -6.63 1.25
CA GLY A 156 13.87 -5.63 0.20
C GLY A 156 14.76 -6.12 -0.93
N GLU A 157 15.88 -6.74 -0.61
CA GLU A 157 16.82 -7.35 -1.56
C GLU A 157 16.13 -8.47 -2.37
N LEU A 158 15.35 -9.32 -1.70
CA LEU A 158 14.56 -10.35 -2.37
C LEU A 158 13.54 -9.74 -3.36
N TRP A 159 12.93 -8.60 -3.03
CA TRP A 159 12.05 -7.89 -3.97
C TRP A 159 12.80 -7.42 -5.22
N GLU A 160 14.01 -6.89 -5.07
CA GLU A 160 14.86 -6.48 -6.19
C GLU A 160 15.21 -7.66 -7.09
N GLU A 161 15.54 -8.82 -6.51
CA GLU A 161 15.78 -10.06 -7.24
C GLU A 161 14.53 -10.53 -8.01
N ILE A 162 13.37 -10.60 -7.34
CA ILE A 162 12.10 -11.02 -7.93
C ILE A 162 11.73 -10.14 -9.13
N THR A 163 11.96 -8.84 -9.01
CA THR A 163 11.66 -7.86 -10.06
C THR A 163 12.80 -7.69 -11.07
N ARG A 164 13.92 -8.44 -10.91
CA ARG A 164 15.11 -8.35 -11.78
C ARG A 164 15.68 -6.94 -11.86
N GLY A 165 15.78 -6.28 -10.71
CA GLY A 165 16.30 -4.92 -10.59
C GLY A 165 15.33 -3.82 -11.04
N GLN A 166 14.10 -4.15 -11.45
CA GLN A 166 13.10 -3.15 -11.84
C GLN A 166 12.39 -2.51 -10.64
N GLY A 167 12.42 -3.17 -9.50
CA GLY A 167 11.85 -2.69 -8.24
C GLY A 167 12.92 -2.22 -7.26
N TYR A 168 12.47 -1.48 -6.27
CA TYR A 168 13.23 -1.10 -5.08
C TYR A 168 12.33 -1.13 -3.86
N SER A 169 12.91 -1.12 -2.67
CA SER A 169 12.17 -1.16 -1.44
C SER A 169 12.47 0.04 -0.54
N HIS A 170 11.56 0.30 0.39
CA HIS A 170 11.74 1.26 1.47
C HIS A 170 11.37 0.61 2.80
N SER A 171 12.36 0.46 3.67
CA SER A 171 12.17 -0.04 5.03
C SER A 171 11.58 1.05 5.93
N CYS A 172 10.37 0.81 6.46
CA CYS A 172 9.80 1.71 7.45
C CYS A 172 10.44 1.53 8.83
N ASN A 173 11.07 0.37 9.10
CA ASN A 173 11.71 0.08 10.37
C ASN A 173 13.02 0.85 10.56
N HIS A 174 13.75 1.13 9.48
CA HIS A 174 14.98 1.89 9.53
C HIS A 174 14.79 3.32 10.09
N TYR A 175 13.69 3.96 9.72
CA TYR A 175 13.39 5.35 10.14
C TYR A 175 12.50 5.45 11.37
N SER A 176 12.07 4.33 11.96
CA SER A 176 11.14 4.33 13.10
C SER A 176 11.74 4.91 14.36
N ASN A 177 13.04 4.67 14.58
CA ASN A 177 13.73 5.08 15.79
C ASN A 177 13.94 6.60 15.88
N GLU A 178 14.04 7.30 14.76
CA GLU A 178 14.28 8.75 14.73
C GLU A 178 12.99 9.58 14.80
N ARG A 179 11.92 9.11 14.15
CA ARG A 179 10.69 9.89 13.97
C ARG A 179 9.56 9.56 14.94
N TYR A 180 9.54 8.37 15.51
CA TYR A 180 8.37 7.84 16.22
C TYR A 180 8.73 7.01 17.47
N ALA A 181 9.87 7.24 18.13
CA ALA A 181 10.45 6.41 19.19
C ALA A 181 9.41 5.84 20.18
N ASP A 182 8.45 6.64 20.64
CA ASP A 182 7.46 6.22 21.64
C ASP A 182 6.09 5.82 21.08
N LYS A 183 5.90 5.89 19.74
CA LYS A 183 4.58 5.70 19.09
C LYS A 183 4.65 4.76 17.90
N CYS A 184 5.71 3.99 17.79
CA CYS A 184 5.95 3.12 16.67
C CYS A 184 5.26 1.76 16.87
N GLY A 185 4.29 1.43 16.00
CA GLY A 185 3.62 0.12 16.01
C GLY A 185 4.34 -0.94 15.18
N ILE A 186 5.67 -0.81 14.95
CA ILE A 186 6.55 -1.77 14.25
C ILE A 186 7.77 -2.06 15.10
N GLY A 187 8.58 -3.05 14.73
CA GLY A 187 9.70 -3.54 15.51
C GLY A 187 9.30 -4.65 16.48
N CYS A 188 10.14 -4.92 17.47
CA CYS A 188 9.91 -5.98 18.45
C CYS A 188 8.96 -5.50 19.57
N ILE A 189 7.77 -6.06 19.61
CA ILE A 189 6.65 -5.62 20.45
C ILE A 189 6.28 -6.70 21.45
N GLN A 190 6.16 -6.31 22.73
CA GLN A 190 5.68 -7.17 23.80
C GLN A 190 4.15 -7.34 23.73
N ARG A 191 3.68 -8.59 23.98
CA ARG A 191 2.25 -8.91 23.96
C ARG A 191 1.46 -8.10 24.99
N ASP A 192 2.05 -7.89 26.17
CA ASP A 192 1.37 -7.28 27.31
C ASP A 192 1.38 -5.75 27.26
N ASP A 193 2.11 -5.14 26.31
CA ASP A 193 2.05 -3.70 26.06
C ASP A 193 0.72 -3.32 25.42
N ARG A 194 -0.21 -2.87 26.27
CA ARG A 194 -1.54 -2.43 25.84
C ARG A 194 -1.53 -1.10 25.09
N ALA A 195 -0.56 -0.23 25.37
CA ALA A 195 -0.46 1.08 24.74
C ALA A 195 -0.08 0.93 23.26
N ILE A 196 0.85 0.01 22.95
CA ILE A 196 1.35 -0.23 21.60
C ILE A 196 0.27 -0.77 20.65
N ARG A 197 -0.76 -1.44 21.17
CA ARG A 197 -1.86 -1.98 20.35
C ARG A 197 -2.47 -0.94 19.42
N ARG A 198 -2.71 0.28 19.92
CA ARG A 198 -3.25 1.38 19.10
C ARG A 198 -2.31 1.78 17.98
N HIS A 199 -1.01 1.73 18.24
CA HIS A 199 0.01 2.05 17.24
C HIS A 199 0.12 0.98 16.16
N VAL A 200 0.07 -0.30 16.54
CA VAL A 200 -0.03 -1.42 15.58
C VAL A 200 -1.27 -1.27 14.70
N HIS A 201 -2.44 -1.01 15.30
CA HIS A 201 -3.66 -0.78 14.54
C HIS A 201 -3.53 0.41 13.56
N LYS A 202 -2.84 1.49 13.95
CA LYS A 202 -2.56 2.62 13.06
C LYS A 202 -1.70 2.20 11.87
N VAL A 203 -0.67 1.38 12.12
CA VAL A 203 0.22 0.85 11.09
C VAL A 203 -0.53 -0.04 10.09
N VAL A 204 -1.31 -1.03 10.58
CA VAL A 204 -2.01 -1.95 9.68
C VAL A 204 -3.18 -1.30 8.95
N LYS A 205 -3.89 -0.36 9.58
CA LYS A 205 -4.93 0.44 8.90
C LYS A 205 -4.37 1.29 7.77
N TYR A 206 -3.13 1.76 7.90
CA TYR A 206 -2.48 2.50 6.82
C TYR A 206 -2.36 1.68 5.54
N LEU A 207 -2.24 0.34 5.64
CA LEU A 207 -2.14 -0.57 4.49
C LEU A 207 -3.44 -0.71 3.69
N VAL A 208 -4.56 -0.22 4.21
CA VAL A 208 -5.90 -0.39 3.61
C VAL A 208 -6.66 0.93 3.49
N LYS A 209 -5.93 2.03 3.32
CA LYS A 209 -6.53 3.35 3.13
C LYS A 209 -7.37 3.42 1.86
N ASP A 210 -8.44 4.24 1.90
CA ASP A 210 -9.36 4.45 0.77
C ASP A 210 -8.77 5.31 -0.35
N ASP A 211 -7.59 5.92 -0.17
CA ASP A 211 -7.10 7.00 -1.02
C ASP A 211 -6.41 6.53 -2.32
N GLN A 212 -5.92 5.28 -2.38
CA GLN A 212 -5.04 4.81 -3.45
C GLN A 212 -5.50 3.49 -4.09
N HIS A 213 -6.73 3.48 -4.59
CA HIS A 213 -7.27 2.29 -5.25
C HIS A 213 -6.67 2.07 -6.63
N LEU A 214 -6.43 0.80 -6.95
CA LEU A 214 -6.17 0.40 -8.33
C LEU A 214 -7.35 0.79 -9.24
N ARG A 215 -7.08 1.58 -10.26
CA ARG A 215 -8.08 1.98 -11.28
C ARG A 215 -8.47 0.79 -12.14
N LEU A 216 -7.49 -0.05 -12.46
CA LEU A 216 -7.63 -1.29 -13.22
C LEU A 216 -6.92 -2.41 -12.43
N LYS A 217 -7.54 -3.56 -12.34
CA LYS A 217 -6.95 -4.77 -11.73
C LYS A 217 -7.32 -5.98 -12.58
N PRO A 218 -6.49 -7.04 -12.60
CA PRO A 218 -6.84 -8.29 -13.25
C PRO A 218 -8.14 -8.85 -12.66
N GLU A 219 -8.91 -9.55 -13.48
CA GLU A 219 -10.13 -10.21 -13.03
C GLU A 219 -9.82 -11.18 -11.89
N GLY A 220 -10.65 -11.17 -10.85
CA GLY A 220 -10.45 -12.00 -9.65
C GLY A 220 -9.30 -11.57 -8.72
N ALA A 221 -8.42 -10.64 -9.13
CA ALA A 221 -7.29 -10.21 -8.30
C ALA A 221 -7.75 -9.51 -7.02
N ARG A 222 -7.09 -9.85 -5.90
CA ARG A 222 -7.32 -9.25 -4.58
C ARG A 222 -6.18 -8.29 -4.26
N CYS A 223 -6.48 -6.99 -4.13
CA CYS A 223 -5.47 -5.99 -3.75
C CYS A 223 -4.95 -6.23 -2.33
N LEU A 224 -5.83 -6.60 -1.40
CA LEU A 224 -5.44 -6.98 -0.04
C LEU A 224 -5.23 -8.49 0.04
N ARG A 225 -4.03 -8.91 0.44
CA ARG A 225 -3.63 -10.30 0.70
C ARG A 225 -3.17 -10.45 2.14
N MET A 226 -3.58 -11.50 2.79
CA MET A 226 -3.22 -11.80 4.18
C MET A 226 -2.93 -13.29 4.32
N GLY A 227 -1.95 -13.63 5.15
CA GLY A 227 -1.67 -15.02 5.49
C GLY A 227 -2.86 -15.67 6.21
N MET A 228 -2.96 -17.00 6.09
CA MET A 228 -3.93 -17.75 6.87
C MET A 228 -3.45 -17.83 8.33
N LEU A 229 -4.39 -17.73 9.27
CA LEU A 229 -4.12 -18.04 10.68
C LEU A 229 -4.05 -19.57 10.81
N ARG A 230 -2.84 -20.08 10.96
CA ARG A 230 -2.59 -21.50 11.26
C ARG A 230 -2.57 -21.75 12.75
#